data_ae15be627a2a8b8780893a6186a25790
#
_entry.id   ae15be627a2a8b8780893a6186a25790
#
_cell.length_a   1.000
_cell.length_b   1.000
_cell.length_c   1.000
_cell.angle_alpha   90.00
_cell.angle_beta   90.00
_cell.angle_gamma   90.00
#
_symmetry.space_group_name_H-M   'P 1'
#
loop_
_entity.id
_entity.type
_entity.pdbx_description
1 polymer ?
#
loop_
_entity_poly.entity_id
_entity_poly.type
_entity_poly.pdbx_seq_one_letter_code
_entity_poly.pdbx_strand_id
1 'polypeptide(L)' 'MTDADRFEVIKRGLTAEVVLLLMKRYGWSEEKAISEFMHSRVYECLQDEETKVWHYGPLQLAELYEDERSGNLYWPEVA' A
#
# COMPACT_ATOMS: atom_id res chain seq x y z
N MET A 1 -1.22 -24.68 0.50
CA MET A 1 -0.97 -23.25 0.77
C MET A 1 -1.74 -22.81 1.99
N THR A 2 -1.09 -22.25 2.98
CA THR A 2 -1.74 -21.75 4.19
C THR A 2 -2.29 -20.34 3.95
N ASP A 3 -3.19 -19.89 4.82
CA ASP A 3 -3.72 -18.52 4.71
C ASP A 3 -2.61 -17.48 4.86
N ALA A 4 -1.61 -17.76 5.70
CA ALA A 4 -0.46 -16.87 5.85
C ALA A 4 0.33 -16.74 4.55
N ASP A 5 0.51 -17.85 3.82
CA ASP A 5 1.21 -17.82 2.53
C ASP A 5 0.42 -17.03 1.50
N ARG A 6 -0.90 -17.16 1.48
CA ARG A 6 -1.76 -16.40 0.57
C ARG A 6 -1.67 -14.91 0.86
N PHE A 7 -1.70 -14.53 2.13
CA PHE A 7 -1.56 -13.14 2.54
C PHE A 7 -0.23 -12.55 2.06
N GLU A 8 0.87 -13.29 2.23
CA GLU A 8 2.19 -12.84 1.80
C GLU A 8 2.26 -12.62 0.28
N VAL A 9 1.69 -13.54 -0.49
CA VAL A 9 1.68 -13.42 -1.95
C VAL A 9 0.86 -12.20 -2.38
N ILE A 10 -0.32 -12.01 -1.81
CA ILE A 10 -1.18 -10.86 -2.12
C ILE A 10 -0.47 -9.56 -1.76
N LYS A 11 0.11 -9.50 -0.58
CA LYS A 11 0.82 -8.32 -0.09
C LYS A 11 1.96 -7.91 -1.02
N ARG A 12 2.76 -8.88 -1.44
CA ARG A 12 3.87 -8.61 -2.37
C ARG A 12 3.39 -8.09 -3.71
N GLY A 13 2.33 -8.70 -4.24
CA GLY A 13 1.76 -8.27 -5.51
C GLY A 13 1.21 -6.86 -5.42
N LEU A 14 0.48 -6.55 -4.36
CA LEU A 14 -0.07 -5.21 -4.15
C LEU A 14 1.03 -4.18 -3.99
N THR A 15 2.07 -4.49 -3.21
CA THR A 15 3.19 -3.58 -3.01
C THR A 15 3.86 -3.25 -4.34
N ALA A 16 4.13 -4.26 -5.17
CA ALA A 16 4.77 -4.04 -6.46
C ALA A 16 3.91 -3.16 -7.37
N GLU A 17 2.62 -3.42 -7.42
CA GLU A 17 1.72 -2.64 -8.26
C GLU A 17 1.55 -1.20 -7.79
N VAL A 18 1.48 -0.99 -6.47
CA VAL A 18 1.42 0.36 -5.92
C VAL A 18 2.70 1.12 -6.22
N VAL A 19 3.85 0.48 -6.07
CA VAL A 19 5.14 1.10 -6.41
C VAL A 19 5.16 1.55 -7.87
N LEU A 20 4.69 0.71 -8.79
CA LEU A 20 4.63 1.07 -10.20
C LEU A 20 3.71 2.27 -10.44
N LEU A 21 2.58 2.32 -9.77
CA LEU A 21 1.66 3.45 -9.87
C LEU A 21 2.29 4.74 -9.37
N LEU A 22 3.00 4.67 -8.25
CA LEU A 22 3.67 5.84 -7.68
C LEU A 22 4.78 6.34 -8.59
N MET A 23 5.52 5.43 -9.21
CA MET A 23 6.53 5.80 -10.18
C MET A 23 5.93 6.60 -11.33
N LYS A 24 4.77 6.17 -11.82
CA LYS A 24 4.08 6.87 -12.91
C LYS A 24 3.51 8.21 -12.47
N ARG A 25 2.91 8.26 -11.29
CA ARG A 25 2.24 9.48 -10.82
C ARG A 25 3.20 10.59 -10.45
N TYR A 26 4.32 10.24 -9.86
CA TYR A 26 5.28 11.23 -9.35
C TYR A 26 6.56 11.32 -10.17
N GLY A 27 6.73 10.45 -11.14
CA GLY A 27 7.96 10.40 -11.93
C GLY A 27 9.16 9.93 -11.10
N TRP A 28 8.92 9.16 -10.06
CA TRP A 28 9.98 8.66 -9.18
C TRP A 28 10.69 7.45 -9.77
N SER A 29 11.95 7.28 -9.37
CA SER A 29 12.65 6.04 -9.62
C SER A 29 12.02 4.92 -8.78
N GLU A 30 12.32 3.68 -9.16
CA GLU A 30 11.83 2.53 -8.39
C GLU A 30 12.28 2.60 -6.94
N GLU A 31 13.56 2.88 -6.72
CA GLU A 31 14.11 2.97 -5.38
C GLU A 31 13.41 4.01 -4.52
N LYS A 32 13.15 5.17 -5.10
CA LYS A 32 12.47 6.23 -4.38
C LYS A 32 11.03 5.86 -4.07
N ALA A 33 10.32 5.28 -5.03
CA ALA A 33 8.93 4.87 -4.82
C ALA A 33 8.84 3.81 -3.74
N ILE A 34 9.72 2.83 -3.75
CA ILE A 34 9.77 1.79 -2.73
C ILE A 34 10.03 2.39 -1.36
N SER A 35 11.06 3.23 -1.26
CA SER A 35 11.44 3.85 0.01
C SER A 35 10.30 4.69 0.58
N GLU A 36 9.71 5.54 -0.24
CA GLU A 36 8.62 6.40 0.20
C GLU A 36 7.40 5.59 0.63
N PHE A 37 7.04 4.57 -0.14
CA PHE A 37 5.90 3.74 0.21
C PHE A 37 6.13 2.94 1.49
N MET A 38 7.32 2.38 1.65
CA MET A 38 7.64 1.57 2.83
C MET A 38 7.65 2.38 4.12
N HIS A 39 7.84 3.69 4.04
CA HIS A 39 7.80 4.58 5.20
C HIS A 39 6.39 5.12 5.46
N SER A 40 5.42 4.74 4.64
CA SER A 40 4.06 5.23 4.79
C SER A 40 3.25 4.42 5.77
N ARG A 41 2.20 5.04 6.29
CA ARG A 41 1.24 4.36 7.14
C ARG A 41 0.41 3.34 6.36
N VAL A 42 0.18 3.62 5.09
CA VAL A 42 -0.51 2.66 4.22
C VAL A 42 0.25 1.34 4.18
N TYR A 43 1.57 1.40 4.05
CA TYR A 43 2.39 0.20 4.05
C TYR A 43 2.34 -0.52 5.40
N GLU A 44 2.38 0.22 6.49
CA GLU A 44 2.24 -0.35 7.83
C GLU A 44 0.93 -1.13 7.95
N CYS A 45 -0.16 -0.53 7.51
CA CYS A 45 -1.47 -1.19 7.56
C CYS A 45 -1.51 -2.41 6.65
N LEU A 46 -0.83 -2.35 5.51
CA LEU A 46 -0.76 -3.48 4.59
C LEU A 46 -0.01 -4.67 5.20
N GLN A 47 0.94 -4.42 6.11
CA GLN A 47 1.65 -5.48 6.81
C GLN A 47 0.80 -6.19 7.84
N ASP A 48 -0.28 -5.57 8.28
CA ASP A 48 -1.16 -6.11 9.30
C ASP A 48 -2.42 -6.69 8.65
N GLU A 49 -2.56 -8.00 8.68
CA GLU A 49 -3.69 -8.70 8.08
C GLU A 49 -5.03 -8.24 8.65
N GLU A 50 -5.05 -7.86 9.93
CA GLU A 50 -6.28 -7.47 10.61
C GLU A 50 -6.86 -6.15 10.10
N THR A 51 -6.06 -5.29 9.51
CA THR A 51 -6.56 -4.02 8.96
C THR A 51 -7.40 -4.21 7.71
N LYS A 52 -7.29 -5.38 7.07
CA LYS A 52 -7.99 -5.68 5.83
C LYS A 52 -7.65 -4.78 4.65
N VAL A 53 -6.64 -3.95 4.79
CA VAL A 53 -6.19 -3.05 3.71
C VAL A 53 -5.74 -3.84 2.50
N TRP A 54 -5.24 -5.04 2.70
CA TRP A 54 -4.82 -5.92 1.62
C TRP A 54 -5.96 -6.39 0.72
N HIS A 55 -7.22 -6.16 1.11
CA HIS A 55 -8.39 -6.41 0.25
C HIS A 55 -8.58 -5.32 -0.79
N TYR A 56 -7.98 -4.16 -0.59
CA TYR A 56 -8.11 -3.07 -1.54
C TYR A 56 -7.25 -3.34 -2.77
N GLY A 57 -7.70 -2.85 -3.92
CA GLY A 57 -6.90 -2.94 -5.13
C GLY A 57 -5.72 -1.98 -5.10
N PRO A 58 -4.72 -2.17 -5.97
CA PRO A 58 -3.53 -1.33 -5.97
C PRO A 58 -3.83 0.15 -6.23
N LEU A 59 -4.79 0.45 -7.08
CA LEU A 59 -5.18 1.83 -7.35
C LEU A 59 -5.72 2.51 -6.10
N GLN A 60 -6.55 1.80 -5.34
CA GLN A 60 -7.12 2.34 -4.11
C GLN A 60 -6.04 2.56 -3.04
N LEU A 61 -5.08 1.64 -2.96
CA LEU A 61 -3.95 1.81 -2.05
C LEU A 61 -3.10 3.02 -2.42
N ALA A 62 -2.89 3.23 -3.72
CA ALA A 62 -2.17 4.40 -4.19
C ALA A 62 -2.91 5.69 -3.83
N GLU A 63 -4.23 5.69 -3.95
CA GLU A 63 -5.04 6.84 -3.56
C GLU A 63 -4.97 7.11 -2.05
N LEU A 64 -5.00 6.07 -1.24
CA LEU A 64 -4.82 6.20 0.20
C LEU A 64 -3.45 6.80 0.53
N TYR A 65 -2.42 6.36 -0.19
CA TYR A 65 -1.08 6.90 0.00
C TYR A 65 -1.03 8.39 -0.35
N GLU A 66 -1.68 8.80 -1.43
CA GLU A 66 -1.74 10.20 -1.81
C GLU A 66 -2.48 11.03 -0.78
N ASP A 67 -3.59 10.52 -0.25
CA ASP A 67 -4.34 11.20 0.80
C ASP A 67 -3.49 11.36 2.06
N GLU A 68 -2.72 10.35 2.41
CA GLU A 68 -1.81 10.41 3.54
C GLU A 68 -0.76 11.52 3.32
N ARG A 69 -0.18 11.60 2.12
CA ARG A 69 0.82 12.62 1.81
C ARG A 69 0.27 14.02 1.90
N SER A 70 -0.97 14.20 1.49
CA SER A 70 -1.61 15.53 1.51
C SER A 70 -2.20 15.89 2.86
N GLY A 71 -2.19 14.96 3.80
CA GLY A 71 -2.72 15.20 5.14
C GLY A 71 -4.24 15.09 5.23
N ASN A 72 -4.89 14.55 4.20
CA ASN A 72 -6.35 14.43 4.14
C ASN A 72 -6.85 13.02 4.36
N LEU A 73 -6.02 12.16 4.91
CA LEU A 73 -6.36 10.75 5.05
C LEU A 73 -7.33 10.51 6.19
N TYR A 74 -8.43 9.86 5.86
CA TYR A 74 -9.36 9.30 6.83
C TYR A 74 -9.23 7.78 6.74
N TRP A 75 -8.64 7.19 7.76
CA TRP A 75 -8.51 5.75 7.79
C TRP A 75 -9.88 5.11 7.99
N PRO A 76 -10.19 4.04 7.24
CA PRO A 76 -11.38 3.27 7.56
C PRO A 76 -11.23 2.77 8.98
N GLU A 77 -12.24 3.00 9.79
CA GLU A 77 -12.17 2.54 11.16
C GLU A 77 -12.17 1.03 11.19
N VAL A 78 -11.08 0.50 11.66
CA VAL A 78 -10.97 -0.90 11.97
C VAL A 78 -11.26 -0.99 13.46
N ALA A 79 -12.51 -1.02 13.76
CA ALA A 79 -12.89 -1.14 15.16
C ALA A 79 -12.56 -2.54 15.67
#